data_5bcf8fabd507c086813a49e21927bfce
#
_entry.id   5bcf8fabd507c086813a49e21927bfce
#
_cell.length_a   1.000
_cell.length_b   1.000
_cell.length_c   1.000
_cell.angle_alpha   90.00
_cell.angle_beta   90.00
_cell.angle_gamma   90.00
#
_symmetry.space_group_name_H-M   'P 1'
#
loop_
_entity.id
_entity.type
_entity.pdbx_description
1 polymer ?
#
loop_
_entity_poly.entity_id
_entity_poly.type
_entity_poly.pdbx_seq_one_letter_code
_entity_poly.pdbx_strand_id
1 'polypeptide(L)'
;CSLDCQDDCYTMKSGRGDDGLRVNRPTENVVIRHSLSLRGAGGIVCGTETAGGIKNIYMHDCVFDGTERGFRFKSHRTRGGTMEGIYVERVRANLVYDALCVDLLGTYKWMGDLCRRYPVPEITRFTPQYRNISIHDIVVEKCRKMVSIESLPERESKNIFFGNATITCEELGYI
;
A
#
# COMPACT_ATOMS: atom_id res chain seq x y z
N CYS A 1 8.71 -18.20 1.02
CA CYS A 1 7.42 -18.63 0.44
C CYS A 1 7.34 -18.24 -1.03
N SER A 2 6.49 -18.94 -1.79
CA SER A 2 6.12 -18.57 -3.15
C SER A 2 4.60 -18.47 -3.23
N LEU A 3 4.10 -17.35 -3.77
CA LEU A 3 2.68 -17.09 -3.94
C LEU A 3 2.36 -16.87 -5.42
N ASP A 4 1.33 -17.55 -5.89
CA ASP A 4 0.73 -17.37 -7.21
C ASP A 4 -0.78 -17.24 -7.01
N CYS A 5 -1.29 -16.02 -6.97
CA CYS A 5 -2.67 -15.73 -6.61
C CYS A 5 -3.34 -14.79 -7.63
N GLN A 6 -4.66 -14.65 -7.51
CA GLN A 6 -5.43 -13.74 -8.36
C GLN A 6 -5.63 -12.36 -7.70
N ASP A 7 -5.46 -12.26 -6.39
CA ASP A 7 -5.59 -11.05 -5.60
C ASP A 7 -4.25 -10.69 -4.94
N ASP A 8 -4.25 -9.81 -3.94
CA ASP A 8 -3.05 -9.35 -3.23
C ASP A 8 -2.24 -10.53 -2.66
N CYS A 9 -0.91 -10.53 -2.85
CA CYS A 9 -0.03 -11.60 -2.37
C CYS A 9 0.23 -11.49 -0.86
N TYR A 10 1.27 -10.73 -0.46
CA TYR A 10 1.56 -10.51 0.96
C TYR A 10 0.74 -9.33 1.47
N THR A 11 -0.42 -9.61 2.06
CA THR A 11 -1.36 -8.56 2.44
C THR A 11 -1.59 -8.47 3.95
N MET A 12 -1.39 -7.27 4.51
CA MET A 12 -1.65 -6.93 5.90
C MET A 12 -3.01 -6.26 6.05
N LYS A 13 -3.82 -6.77 6.97
CA LYS A 13 -5.16 -6.25 7.28
C LYS A 13 -5.41 -6.27 8.79
N SER A 14 -6.19 -5.32 9.31
CA SER A 14 -6.45 -5.16 10.75
C SER A 14 -7.91 -4.80 11.06
N GLY A 15 -8.85 -5.31 10.26
CA GLY A 15 -10.27 -5.06 10.43
C GLY A 15 -10.74 -3.75 9.81
N ARG A 16 -12.04 -3.57 9.73
CA ARG A 16 -12.69 -2.42 9.10
C ARG A 16 -13.78 -1.79 9.96
N GLY A 17 -13.93 -0.49 9.81
CA GLY A 17 -15.06 0.26 10.38
C GLY A 17 -15.15 0.11 11.89
N ASP A 18 -16.37 0.18 12.42
CA ASP A 18 -16.61 0.15 13.85
C ASP A 18 -16.09 -1.11 14.54
N ASP A 19 -16.27 -2.27 13.95
CA ASP A 19 -15.78 -3.52 14.55
C ASP A 19 -14.26 -3.56 14.64
N GLY A 20 -13.56 -3.15 13.59
CA GLY A 20 -12.10 -3.07 13.60
C GLY A 20 -11.59 -2.07 14.65
N LEU A 21 -12.23 -0.91 14.76
CA LEU A 21 -11.90 0.10 15.76
C LEU A 21 -12.23 -0.37 17.19
N ARG A 22 -13.32 -1.09 17.39
CA ARG A 22 -13.72 -1.66 18.69
C ARG A 22 -12.72 -2.71 19.17
N VAL A 23 -12.30 -3.60 18.28
CA VAL A 23 -11.30 -4.64 18.58
C VAL A 23 -9.92 -4.01 18.79
N ASN A 24 -9.56 -3.02 17.97
CA ASN A 24 -8.32 -2.23 18.04
C ASN A 24 -7.06 -3.09 18.18
N ARG A 25 -6.94 -4.12 17.35
CA ARG A 25 -5.78 -4.99 17.28
C ARG A 25 -5.02 -4.73 15.98
N PRO A 26 -3.80 -4.23 16.05
CA PRO A 26 -2.99 -4.01 14.86
C PRO A 26 -2.46 -5.31 14.27
N THR A 27 -2.19 -5.29 12.97
CA THR A 27 -1.23 -6.21 12.35
C THR A 27 0.15 -5.60 12.54
N GLU A 28 1.01 -6.28 13.30
CA GLU A 28 2.30 -5.71 13.69
C GLU A 28 3.43 -6.74 13.78
N ASN A 29 4.66 -6.24 13.70
CA ASN A 29 5.87 -7.04 13.87
C ASN A 29 5.96 -8.19 12.85
N VAL A 30 5.67 -7.91 11.59
CA VAL A 30 5.68 -8.91 10.52
C VAL A 30 6.97 -8.77 9.70
N VAL A 31 7.66 -9.88 9.51
CA VAL A 31 8.83 -9.96 8.62
C VAL A 31 8.50 -10.89 7.45
N ILE A 32 8.69 -10.37 6.23
CA ILE A 32 8.55 -11.11 4.97
C ILE A 32 9.90 -11.12 4.28
N ARG A 33 10.47 -12.30 4.03
CA ARG A 33 11.79 -12.40 3.44
C ARG A 33 11.95 -13.62 2.56
N HIS A 34 12.90 -13.53 1.61
CA HIS A 34 13.24 -14.63 0.70
C HIS A 34 12.00 -15.24 0.07
N SER A 35 11.15 -14.38 -0.45
CA SER A 35 9.80 -14.73 -0.89
C SER A 35 9.54 -14.27 -2.31
N LEU A 36 8.71 -15.03 -3.02
CA LEU A 36 8.37 -14.80 -4.41
C LEU A 36 6.86 -14.58 -4.56
N SER A 37 6.49 -13.52 -5.27
CA SER A 37 5.13 -13.28 -5.76
C SER A 37 5.12 -13.40 -7.28
N LEU A 38 4.38 -14.35 -7.84
CA LEU A 38 4.32 -14.55 -9.28
C LEU A 38 3.22 -13.74 -9.92
N ARG A 39 1.98 -13.97 -9.54
CA ARG A 39 0.81 -13.21 -10.02
C ARG A 39 0.03 -12.67 -8.84
N GLY A 40 -0.75 -11.63 -9.07
CA GLY A 40 -1.62 -11.05 -8.06
C GLY A 40 -1.77 -9.55 -8.21
N ALA A 41 -2.70 -8.96 -7.47
CA ALA A 41 -3.00 -7.52 -7.53
C ALA A 41 -1.92 -6.64 -6.87
N GLY A 42 -1.05 -7.22 -6.05
CA GLY A 42 0.09 -6.52 -5.47
C GLY A 42 1.09 -7.46 -4.80
N GLY A 43 2.37 -7.13 -4.83
CA GLY A 43 3.45 -7.90 -4.20
C GLY A 43 3.37 -7.81 -2.68
N ILE A 44 3.57 -6.62 -2.11
CA ILE A 44 3.24 -6.29 -0.72
C ILE A 44 2.09 -5.29 -0.68
N VAL A 45 1.09 -5.58 0.14
CA VAL A 45 -0.12 -4.76 0.24
C VAL A 45 -0.48 -4.50 1.70
N CYS A 46 -0.76 -3.25 2.05
CA CYS A 46 -1.38 -2.89 3.31
C CYS A 46 -2.78 -2.35 3.05
N GLY A 47 -3.80 -3.00 3.62
CA GLY A 47 -5.20 -2.59 3.47
C GLY A 47 -6.01 -3.44 2.49
N THR A 48 -7.26 -2.97 2.20
CA THR A 48 -7.96 -1.73 2.62
C THR A 48 -8.46 -1.73 4.07
N GLU A 49 -8.53 -2.87 4.72
CA GLU A 49 -9.03 -3.03 6.08
C GLU A 49 -7.92 -2.66 7.08
N THR A 50 -7.96 -1.42 7.60
CA THR A 50 -6.86 -0.80 8.35
C THR A 50 -7.26 -0.30 9.75
N ALA A 51 -8.50 -0.56 10.20
CA ALA A 51 -9.06 0.06 11.40
C ALA A 51 -8.22 -0.15 12.68
N GLY A 52 -7.67 -1.35 12.87
CA GLY A 52 -6.81 -1.66 14.03
C GLY A 52 -5.37 -1.16 13.91
N GLY A 53 -5.01 -0.58 12.74
CA GLY A 53 -3.63 -0.17 12.45
C GLY A 53 -2.75 -1.26 11.87
N ILE A 54 -1.69 -0.85 11.17
CA ILE A 54 -0.65 -1.73 10.62
C ILE A 54 0.68 -1.08 10.97
N LYS A 55 1.59 -1.81 11.63
CA LYS A 55 2.85 -1.23 12.06
C LYS A 55 4.00 -2.23 12.15
N ASN A 56 5.21 -1.72 12.02
CA ASN A 56 6.43 -2.53 12.09
C ASN A 56 6.39 -3.70 11.08
N ILE A 57 6.20 -3.39 9.82
CA ILE A 57 6.26 -4.37 8.73
C ILE A 57 7.62 -4.24 8.05
N TYR A 58 8.33 -5.33 7.96
CA TYR A 58 9.63 -5.37 7.29
C TYR A 58 9.64 -6.44 6.20
N MET A 59 9.88 -6.01 4.96
CA MET A 59 10.04 -6.91 3.81
C MET A 59 11.43 -6.73 3.21
N HIS A 60 12.12 -7.84 2.95
CA HIS A 60 13.43 -7.79 2.32
C HIS A 60 13.77 -9.06 1.52
N ASP A 61 14.71 -8.91 0.57
CA ASP A 61 15.21 -10.01 -0.25
C ASP A 61 14.08 -10.80 -0.93
N CYS A 62 13.16 -10.07 -1.60
CA CYS A 62 11.99 -10.64 -2.25
C CYS A 62 11.98 -10.36 -3.76
N VAL A 63 11.19 -11.14 -4.47
CA VAL A 63 10.97 -10.99 -5.91
C VAL A 63 9.48 -10.92 -6.20
N PHE A 64 9.09 -9.95 -7.03
CA PHE A 64 7.74 -9.85 -7.59
C PHE A 64 7.83 -10.03 -9.12
N ASP A 65 7.24 -11.09 -9.63
CA ASP A 65 7.32 -11.40 -11.06
C ASP A 65 5.91 -11.60 -11.64
N GLY A 66 5.38 -10.53 -12.24
CA GLY A 66 4.07 -10.53 -12.87
C GLY A 66 2.91 -10.05 -11.97
N THR A 67 3.18 -9.49 -10.79
CA THR A 67 2.13 -8.82 -10.01
C THR A 67 1.70 -7.52 -10.70
N GLU A 68 0.44 -7.11 -10.49
CA GLU A 68 -0.07 -5.86 -11.05
C GLU A 68 0.70 -4.65 -10.51
N ARG A 69 0.90 -4.61 -9.19
CA ARG A 69 1.63 -3.56 -8.48
C ARG A 69 2.70 -4.15 -7.58
N GLY A 70 3.77 -3.40 -7.36
CA GLY A 70 4.83 -3.83 -6.44
C GLY A 70 4.46 -3.55 -4.99
N PHE A 71 4.44 -2.27 -4.64
CA PHE A 71 4.21 -1.76 -3.28
C PHE A 71 2.88 -1.03 -3.26
N ARG A 72 1.86 -1.62 -2.60
CA ARG A 72 0.50 -1.09 -2.63
C ARG A 72 -0.02 -0.79 -1.23
N PHE A 73 -0.30 0.48 -0.96
CA PHE A 73 -0.83 0.99 0.30
C PHE A 73 -2.21 1.59 0.07
N LYS A 74 -3.25 0.92 0.54
CA LYS A 74 -4.62 1.31 0.25
C LYS A 74 -5.48 1.36 1.50
N SER A 75 -6.37 2.32 1.56
CA SER A 75 -7.43 2.44 2.54
C SER A 75 -8.50 3.36 1.98
N HIS A 76 -9.40 3.82 2.79
CA HIS A 76 -10.33 4.89 2.44
C HIS A 76 -11.08 5.43 3.67
N ARG A 77 -11.83 6.54 3.49
CA ARG A 77 -12.47 7.35 4.53
C ARG A 77 -13.37 6.61 5.53
N THR A 78 -13.70 5.35 5.30
CA THR A 78 -14.54 4.55 6.20
C THR A 78 -13.78 3.44 6.93
N ARG A 79 -12.46 3.38 6.79
CA ARG A 79 -11.66 2.27 7.34
C ARG A 79 -11.00 2.61 8.66
N GLY A 80 -10.49 3.82 8.80
CA GLY A 80 -9.75 4.24 9.99
C GLY A 80 -8.34 3.66 10.07
N GLY A 81 -7.73 3.87 11.22
CA GLY A 81 -6.41 3.35 11.56
C GLY A 81 -5.24 4.16 11.05
N THR A 82 -4.07 3.90 11.64
CA THR A 82 -2.78 4.41 11.21
C THR A 82 -1.90 3.27 10.74
N MET A 83 -1.31 3.44 9.59
CA MET A 83 -0.35 2.52 8.99
C MET A 83 1.01 3.19 8.98
N GLU A 84 1.96 2.62 9.75
CA GLU A 84 3.26 3.24 9.97
C GLU A 84 4.40 2.24 10.18
N GLY A 85 5.63 2.71 9.96
CA GLY A 85 6.80 1.87 10.18
C GLY A 85 6.84 0.69 9.20
N ILE A 86 6.66 0.98 7.92
CA ILE A 86 6.72 -0.03 6.86
C ILE A 86 8.05 0.15 6.12
N TYR A 87 8.88 -0.88 6.16
CA TYR A 87 10.21 -0.88 5.58
C TYR A 87 10.32 -1.98 4.54
N VAL A 88 10.76 -1.61 3.34
CA VAL A 88 10.96 -2.55 2.24
C VAL A 88 12.31 -2.28 1.61
N GLU A 89 13.12 -3.32 1.43
CA GLU A 89 14.42 -3.19 0.80
C GLU A 89 14.83 -4.46 0.03
N ARG A 90 15.75 -4.28 -0.90
CA ARG A 90 16.31 -5.36 -1.73
C ARG A 90 15.23 -6.22 -2.38
N VAL A 91 14.36 -5.54 -3.14
CA VAL A 91 13.31 -6.20 -3.93
C VAL A 91 13.61 -6.03 -5.42
N ARG A 92 13.47 -7.12 -6.17
CA ARG A 92 13.43 -7.10 -7.64
C ARG A 92 12.00 -7.31 -8.10
N ALA A 93 11.59 -6.56 -9.11
CA ALA A 93 10.22 -6.63 -9.58
C ALA A 93 10.09 -6.53 -11.10
N ASN A 94 9.13 -7.29 -11.64
CA ASN A 94 8.61 -7.19 -12.99
C ASN A 94 7.10 -7.04 -12.87
N LEU A 95 6.55 -5.86 -13.21
CA LEU A 95 5.20 -5.45 -12.82
C LEU A 95 4.36 -5.11 -14.04
N VAL A 96 3.05 -5.27 -13.90
CA VAL A 96 2.08 -4.93 -14.96
C VAL A 96 1.73 -3.45 -14.93
N TYR A 97 1.49 -2.86 -13.75
CA TYR A 97 1.06 -1.47 -13.60
C TYR A 97 2.06 -0.62 -12.83
N ASP A 98 1.88 -0.46 -11.52
CA ASP A 98 2.58 0.56 -10.74
C ASP A 98 3.68 -0.04 -9.85
N ALA A 99 4.85 0.61 -9.77
CA ALA A 99 5.85 0.23 -8.79
C ALA A 99 5.38 0.61 -7.37
N LEU A 100 5.06 1.86 -7.12
CA LEU A 100 4.47 2.33 -5.87
C LEU A 100 3.06 2.89 -6.09
N CYS A 101 2.09 2.36 -5.35
CA CYS A 101 0.71 2.82 -5.37
C CYS A 101 0.24 3.13 -3.94
N VAL A 102 -0.17 4.37 -3.69
CA VAL A 102 -0.90 4.79 -2.49
C VAL A 102 -2.29 5.23 -2.90
N ASP A 103 -3.32 4.53 -2.45
CA ASP A 103 -4.72 4.81 -2.80
C ASP A 103 -5.56 4.92 -1.53
N LEU A 104 -5.87 6.17 -1.13
CA LEU A 104 -6.71 6.47 0.03
C LEU A 104 -8.09 7.05 -0.36
N LEU A 105 -8.32 7.33 -1.62
CA LEU A 105 -9.62 7.78 -2.11
C LEU A 105 -10.51 6.62 -2.52
N GLY A 106 -9.92 5.56 -3.07
CA GLY A 106 -10.65 4.45 -3.66
C GLY A 106 -11.38 4.84 -4.94
N THR A 107 -12.34 4.06 -5.36
CA THR A 107 -13.09 4.30 -6.59
C THR A 107 -14.57 4.52 -6.31
N TYR A 108 -15.27 5.23 -7.20
CA TYR A 108 -16.70 5.50 -7.09
C TYR A 108 -17.55 4.22 -6.94
N LYS A 109 -17.15 3.15 -7.59
CA LYS A 109 -17.81 1.84 -7.47
C LYS A 109 -17.92 1.35 -6.01
N TRP A 110 -16.92 1.64 -5.18
CA TRP A 110 -16.85 1.13 -3.81
C TRP A 110 -17.14 2.19 -2.75
N MET A 111 -16.94 3.46 -3.10
CA MET A 111 -16.96 4.57 -2.16
C MET A 111 -18.06 5.58 -2.42
N GLY A 112 -18.71 5.53 -3.59
CA GLY A 112 -19.64 6.58 -3.98
C GLY A 112 -18.94 7.96 -3.93
N ASP A 113 -19.63 8.97 -3.43
CA ASP A 113 -19.09 10.34 -3.35
C ASP A 113 -17.91 10.48 -2.37
N LEU A 114 -17.70 9.53 -1.47
CA LEU A 114 -16.55 9.56 -0.56
C LEU A 114 -15.19 9.38 -1.25
N CYS A 115 -15.17 8.94 -2.51
CA CYS A 115 -13.91 8.91 -3.29
C CYS A 115 -13.53 10.28 -3.86
N ARG A 116 -14.39 11.28 -3.78
CA ARG A 116 -14.10 12.62 -4.29
C ARG A 116 -13.10 13.34 -3.40
N ARG A 117 -12.16 14.02 -4.02
CA ARG A 117 -11.17 14.83 -3.30
C ARG A 117 -11.82 16.03 -2.60
N TYR A 118 -12.85 16.59 -3.23
CA TYR A 118 -13.55 17.80 -2.76
C TYR A 118 -15.07 17.58 -2.74
N PRO A 119 -15.83 18.25 -1.84
CA PRO A 119 -15.31 19.09 -0.76
C PRO A 119 -14.50 18.29 0.26
N VAL A 120 -13.53 18.93 0.93
CA VAL A 120 -12.70 18.28 1.96
C VAL A 120 -13.55 18.04 3.20
N PRO A 121 -13.75 16.78 3.63
CA PRO A 121 -14.54 16.48 4.81
C PRO A 121 -13.74 16.71 6.10
N GLU A 122 -14.43 16.74 7.23
CA GLU A 122 -13.77 16.75 8.54
C GLU A 122 -13.05 15.44 8.83
N ILE A 123 -11.97 15.52 9.61
CA ILE A 123 -11.25 14.34 10.10
C ILE A 123 -12.09 13.63 11.14
N THR A 124 -12.31 12.34 10.96
CA THR A 124 -13.03 11.49 11.89
C THR A 124 -12.16 10.32 12.36
N ARG A 125 -12.68 9.51 13.29
CA ARG A 125 -12.03 8.25 13.68
C ARG A 125 -11.86 7.25 12.53
N PHE A 126 -12.62 7.43 11.46
CA PHE A 126 -12.56 6.61 10.26
C PHE A 126 -11.60 7.14 9.20
N THR A 127 -10.99 8.30 9.41
CA THR A 127 -10.03 8.87 8.47
C THR A 127 -8.67 8.18 8.65
N PRO A 128 -8.22 7.35 7.69
CA PRO A 128 -6.96 6.63 7.80
C PRO A 128 -5.76 7.56 7.57
N GLN A 129 -4.58 7.10 7.99
CA GLN A 129 -3.31 7.76 7.68
C GLN A 129 -2.22 6.77 7.39
N TYR A 130 -1.43 7.03 6.33
CA TYR A 130 -0.15 6.38 6.08
C TYR A 130 0.99 7.33 6.44
N ARG A 131 2.01 6.81 7.15
CA ARG A 131 3.21 7.58 7.48
C ARG A 131 4.41 6.68 7.76
N ASN A 132 5.61 7.27 7.65
CA ASN A 132 6.86 6.59 7.97
C ASN A 132 7.03 5.29 7.17
N ILE A 133 6.98 5.40 5.85
CA ILE A 133 7.18 4.30 4.91
C ILE A 133 8.51 4.52 4.21
N SER A 134 9.36 3.52 4.20
CA SER A 134 10.65 3.55 3.51
C SER A 134 10.77 2.36 2.57
N ILE A 135 10.97 2.65 1.30
CA ILE A 135 11.16 1.66 0.24
C ILE A 135 12.44 2.03 -0.50
N HIS A 136 13.45 1.20 -0.43
CA HIS A 136 14.75 1.49 -1.04
C HIS A 136 15.48 0.21 -1.50
N ASP A 137 16.57 0.40 -2.22
CA ASP A 137 17.35 -0.70 -2.82
C ASP A 137 16.49 -1.60 -3.71
N ILE A 138 15.76 -0.96 -4.62
CA ILE A 138 14.74 -1.60 -5.46
C ILE A 138 15.22 -1.65 -6.91
N VAL A 139 15.01 -2.77 -7.56
CA VAL A 139 15.15 -2.91 -9.00
C VAL A 139 13.80 -3.28 -9.61
N VAL A 140 13.24 -2.41 -10.42
CA VAL A 140 12.02 -2.69 -11.19
C VAL A 140 12.42 -2.79 -12.66
N GLU A 141 12.43 -3.98 -13.20
CA GLU A 141 12.84 -4.25 -14.58
C GLU A 141 11.80 -3.73 -15.59
N LYS A 142 10.53 -3.77 -15.20
CA LYS A 142 9.42 -3.24 -15.98
C LYS A 142 8.26 -2.84 -15.07
N CYS A 143 7.65 -1.69 -15.36
CA CYS A 143 6.32 -1.30 -14.89
C CYS A 143 5.71 -0.28 -15.87
N ARG A 144 4.41 -0.03 -15.74
CA ARG A 144 3.77 1.04 -16.51
C ARG A 144 4.04 2.40 -15.85
N LYS A 145 3.76 2.53 -14.55
CA LYS A 145 4.00 3.77 -13.80
C LYS A 145 5.00 3.57 -12.67
N MET A 146 5.86 4.55 -12.47
CA MET A 146 6.76 4.55 -11.31
C MET A 146 5.96 4.77 -10.03
N VAL A 147 5.12 5.80 -9.96
CA VAL A 147 4.32 6.12 -8.78
C VAL A 147 2.90 6.53 -9.14
N SER A 148 1.94 6.16 -8.27
CA SER A 148 0.60 6.71 -8.25
C SER A 148 0.18 6.93 -6.79
N ILE A 149 0.11 8.20 -6.36
CA ILE A 149 -0.14 8.56 -4.96
C ILE A 149 -1.38 9.44 -4.86
N GLU A 150 -2.43 8.89 -4.27
CA GLU A 150 -3.68 9.57 -3.96
C GLU A 150 -3.93 9.58 -2.45
N SER A 151 -3.40 10.60 -1.80
CA SER A 151 -3.64 10.86 -0.37
C SER A 151 -4.94 11.60 -0.14
N LEU A 152 -5.47 11.48 1.09
CA LEU A 152 -6.65 12.24 1.52
C LEU A 152 -6.26 13.71 1.75
N PRO A 153 -6.99 14.70 1.20
CA PRO A 153 -6.69 16.11 1.42
C PRO A 153 -6.86 16.55 2.87
N GLU A 154 -7.77 15.91 3.60
CA GLU A 154 -8.00 16.18 5.03
C GLU A 154 -6.94 15.54 5.94
N ARG A 155 -6.25 14.49 5.48
CA ARG A 155 -5.23 13.78 6.27
C ARG A 155 -4.18 13.15 5.37
N GLU A 156 -3.24 13.97 4.96
CA GLU A 156 -2.20 13.58 4.02
C GLU A 156 -1.31 12.45 4.53
N SER A 157 -0.83 11.64 3.61
CA SER A 157 0.25 10.69 3.88
C SER A 157 1.55 11.44 4.12
N LYS A 158 2.38 10.96 5.08
CA LYS A 158 3.59 11.68 5.51
C LYS A 158 4.81 10.77 5.57
N ASN A 159 5.97 11.36 5.30
CA ASN A 159 7.26 10.66 5.42
C ASN A 159 7.28 9.36 4.61
N ILE A 160 6.94 9.44 3.33
CA ILE A 160 7.06 8.33 2.39
C ILE A 160 8.36 8.54 1.61
N PHE A 161 9.32 7.65 1.83
CA PHE A 161 10.57 7.60 1.10
C PHE A 161 10.54 6.46 0.08
N PHE A 162 10.79 6.80 -1.18
CA PHE A 162 10.96 5.83 -2.27
C PHE A 162 12.21 6.23 -3.05
N GLY A 163 13.27 5.50 -2.86
CA GLY A 163 14.57 5.91 -3.41
C GLY A 163 15.60 4.79 -3.47
N ASN A 164 16.81 5.14 -3.87
CA ASN A 164 17.86 4.18 -4.19
C ASN A 164 17.32 3.06 -5.08
N ALA A 165 16.68 3.43 -6.20
CA ALA A 165 15.94 2.51 -7.04
C ALA A 165 16.34 2.66 -8.51
N THR A 166 16.42 1.54 -9.19
CA THR A 166 16.54 1.49 -10.66
C THR A 166 15.21 1.01 -11.21
N ILE A 167 14.52 1.87 -11.97
CA ILE A 167 13.16 1.58 -12.44
C ILE A 167 13.05 1.85 -13.93
N THR A 168 12.62 0.85 -14.69
CA THR A 168 12.20 1.00 -16.08
C THR A 168 10.69 1.12 -16.14
N CYS A 169 10.17 2.28 -16.54
CA CYS A 169 8.73 2.56 -16.61
C CYS A 169 8.35 3.29 -17.91
N GLU A 170 7.08 3.20 -18.28
CA GLU A 170 6.50 3.93 -19.41
C GLU A 170 6.14 5.37 -18.99
N GLU A 171 5.70 5.58 -17.76
CA GLU A 171 5.25 6.86 -17.21
C GLU A 171 5.84 7.08 -15.80
N LEU A 172 6.17 8.33 -15.45
CA LEU A 172 6.56 8.65 -14.08
C LEU A 172 5.36 8.55 -13.10
N GLY A 173 4.17 8.87 -13.57
CA GLY A 173 2.95 8.83 -12.77
C GLY A 173 2.64 10.18 -12.12
N TYR A 174 2.04 10.15 -10.90
CA TYR A 174 1.56 11.35 -10.19
C TYR A 174 1.60 11.20 -8.66
N ILE A 175 1.62 12.37 -8.01
CA ILE A 175 1.54 12.53 -6.55
C ILE A 175 0.42 13.51 -6.21
#